data_51b8edc9c2f76a166c34232edfff765d
#
_entry.id   51b8edc9c2f76a166c34232edfff765d
#
_cell.length_a   1.000
_cell.length_b   1.000
_cell.length_c   1.000
_cell.angle_alpha   90.00
_cell.angle_beta   90.00
_cell.angle_gamma   90.00
#
_symmetry.space_group_name_H-M   'P 1'
#
loop_
_entity.id
_entity.type
_entity.pdbx_description
1 polymer ?
#
loop_
_entity_poly.entity_id
_entity_poly.type
_entity_poly.pdbx_seq_one_letter_code
_entity_poly.pdbx_strand_id
1 'polypeptide(L)'
;MKKHPQKNSSTVKLSFKNAANAAPRAKQLSSPETSTENLPLSDTEIMQLSNIIEELAVQEDALDLEGIDGFLTGLICGPVNIALHDYLPVMFGTTPIFKSQAQFEVFSHLLVRRSRMIERALATPVEDLNDPRALVPILLDVEGLSQAADANEPPAGAY
;
A
#
# COMPACT_ATOMS: atom_id res chain seq x y z
N MET A 1 40.14 8.94 36.87
CA MET A 1 39.33 7.77 36.49
C MET A 1 37.89 8.21 36.45
N LYS A 2 37.33 8.46 35.23
CA LYS A 2 35.93 8.79 35.03
C LYS A 2 35.33 7.71 34.14
N LYS A 3 34.41 6.89 34.66
CA LYS A 3 33.68 5.86 33.94
C LYS A 3 32.58 6.50 33.09
N HIS A 4 32.61 6.26 31.76
CA HIS A 4 31.50 6.57 30.88
C HIS A 4 30.44 5.44 30.94
N PRO A 5 29.16 5.75 31.00
CA PRO A 5 28.11 4.75 30.80
C PRO A 5 27.89 4.48 29.31
N GLN A 6 28.00 3.22 28.92
CA GLN A 6 27.61 2.74 27.61
C GLN A 6 26.08 2.82 27.46
N LYS A 7 25.64 3.49 26.40
CA LYS A 7 24.26 3.43 25.92
C LYS A 7 24.09 2.14 25.12
N ASN A 8 23.32 1.21 25.65
CA ASN A 8 22.84 0.04 24.91
C ASN A 8 21.79 0.51 23.88
N SER A 9 22.19 0.59 22.64
CA SER A 9 21.26 0.65 21.51
C SER A 9 20.74 -0.77 21.24
N SER A 10 19.54 -1.06 21.73
CA SER A 10 18.82 -2.28 21.37
C SER A 10 18.32 -2.15 19.92
N THR A 11 19.13 -2.55 18.97
CA THR A 11 18.70 -2.75 17.58
C THR A 11 17.80 -3.98 17.54
N VAL A 12 16.50 -3.77 17.38
CA VAL A 12 15.54 -4.85 17.17
C VAL A 12 15.77 -5.39 15.74
N LYS A 13 16.52 -6.48 15.65
CA LYS A 13 16.63 -7.25 14.41
C LYS A 13 15.33 -8.04 14.22
N LEU A 14 14.49 -7.60 13.31
CA LEU A 14 13.33 -8.36 12.85
C LEU A 14 13.83 -9.57 12.07
N SER A 15 13.73 -10.75 12.68
CA SER A 15 14.10 -12.02 12.10
C SER A 15 12.87 -12.63 11.42
N PHE A 16 12.76 -12.48 10.11
CA PHE A 16 11.72 -13.14 9.32
C PHE A 16 12.11 -14.63 9.16
N LYS A 17 11.43 -15.52 9.85
CA LYS A 17 11.55 -16.97 9.60
C LYS A 17 10.71 -17.33 8.39
N ASN A 18 11.40 -17.79 7.34
CA ASN A 18 10.80 -18.48 6.20
C ASN A 18 9.98 -19.67 6.68
N ALA A 19 8.67 -19.64 6.47
CA ALA A 19 7.81 -20.80 6.52
C ALA A 19 7.57 -21.31 5.09
N ALA A 20 8.54 -22.02 4.55
CA ALA A 20 8.31 -22.88 3.41
C ALA A 20 8.28 -24.34 3.90
N ASN A 21 7.26 -25.06 3.45
CA ASN A 21 7.05 -26.51 3.52
C ASN A 21 6.26 -27.07 4.71
N ALA A 22 4.99 -27.31 4.44
CA ALA A 22 4.34 -28.63 4.68
C ALA A 22 2.94 -28.63 4.05
N ALA A 23 2.73 -29.42 3.03
CA ALA A 23 1.42 -29.90 2.56
C ALA A 23 1.13 -31.27 3.22
N PRO A 24 -0.07 -31.90 3.02
CA PRO A 24 -1.42 -31.41 3.24
C PRO A 24 -2.16 -32.28 4.29
N ARG A 25 -3.13 -31.76 4.99
CA ARG A 25 -4.16 -32.62 5.58
C ARG A 25 -5.53 -31.96 5.55
N ALA A 26 -6.45 -32.68 4.91
CA ALA A 26 -7.83 -32.35 4.67
C ALA A 26 -8.68 -32.27 5.96
N LYS A 27 -9.80 -31.54 5.81
CA LYS A 27 -11.04 -31.50 6.58
C LYS A 27 -11.02 -30.68 7.88
N GLN A 28 -11.63 -29.49 7.77
CA GLN A 28 -12.79 -29.20 8.62
C GLN A 28 -13.66 -28.16 7.92
N LEU A 29 -14.93 -28.53 7.69
CA LEU A 29 -16.00 -27.59 7.37
C LEU A 29 -16.18 -26.67 8.57
N SER A 30 -15.95 -25.39 8.36
CA SER A 30 -16.46 -24.35 9.22
C SER A 30 -16.91 -23.21 8.33
N SER A 31 -18.16 -22.82 8.47
CA SER A 31 -18.92 -21.63 8.07
C SER A 31 -18.26 -20.67 7.07
N PRO A 32 -19.00 -20.08 6.13
CA PRO A 32 -18.49 -19.04 5.26
C PRO A 32 -18.20 -17.79 6.12
N GLU A 33 -17.05 -17.74 6.74
CA GLU A 33 -16.44 -16.48 7.10
C GLU A 33 -16.22 -15.77 5.78
N THR A 34 -17.01 -14.73 5.55
CA THR A 34 -16.83 -13.79 4.46
C THR A 34 -15.48 -13.12 4.75
N SER A 35 -14.42 -13.74 4.28
CA SER A 35 -13.06 -13.26 4.49
C SER A 35 -12.99 -11.88 3.86
N THR A 36 -12.95 -10.84 4.68
CA THR A 36 -12.70 -9.45 4.26
C THR A 36 -11.44 -9.32 3.40
N GLU A 37 -10.55 -10.30 3.48
CA GLU A 37 -9.36 -10.41 2.62
C GLU A 37 -9.64 -10.45 1.11
N ASN A 38 -10.86 -10.81 0.71
CA ASN A 38 -11.26 -10.91 -0.69
C ASN A 38 -12.10 -9.73 -1.19
N LEU A 39 -12.48 -8.81 -0.30
CA LEU A 39 -13.25 -7.64 -0.66
C LEU A 39 -12.34 -6.48 -1.09
N PRO A 40 -12.82 -5.59 -1.97
CA PRO A 40 -12.17 -4.33 -2.25
C PRO A 40 -11.87 -3.55 -0.97
N LEU A 41 -10.83 -2.71 -1.01
CA LEU A 41 -10.63 -1.74 0.07
C LEU A 41 -11.81 -0.78 0.08
N SER A 42 -12.36 -0.56 1.26
CA SER A 42 -13.36 0.51 1.48
C SER A 42 -12.69 1.88 1.45
N ASP A 43 -13.47 2.94 1.24
CA ASP A 43 -12.96 4.31 1.25
C ASP A 43 -12.22 4.64 2.55
N THR A 44 -12.73 4.16 3.69
CA THR A 44 -12.07 4.32 5.00
C THR A 44 -10.69 3.63 5.03
N GLU A 45 -10.58 2.45 4.45
CA GLU A 45 -9.31 1.70 4.38
C GLU A 45 -8.34 2.36 3.41
N ILE A 46 -8.83 2.91 2.30
CA ILE A 46 -8.04 3.70 1.34
C ILE A 46 -7.51 4.96 2.03
N MET A 47 -8.35 5.71 2.74
CA MET A 47 -7.91 6.88 3.52
C MET A 47 -6.89 6.50 4.60
N GLN A 48 -7.10 5.39 5.29
CA GLN A 48 -6.15 4.90 6.31
C GLN A 48 -4.79 4.57 5.68
N LEU A 49 -4.79 3.91 4.53
CA LEU A 49 -3.56 3.60 3.79
C LEU A 49 -2.86 4.88 3.33
N SER A 50 -3.60 5.84 2.76
CA SER A 50 -3.08 7.15 2.34
C SER A 50 -2.39 7.88 3.49
N ASN A 51 -3.05 8.00 4.64
CA ASN A 51 -2.48 8.65 5.81
C ASN A 51 -1.18 7.99 6.29
N ILE A 52 -1.10 6.66 6.26
CA ILE A 52 0.13 5.94 6.63
C ILE A 52 1.23 6.22 5.61
N ILE A 53 0.92 6.23 4.31
CA ILE A 53 1.87 6.53 3.24
C ILE A 53 2.42 7.94 3.41
N GLU A 54 1.57 8.94 3.63
CA GLU A 54 1.98 10.33 3.87
C GLU A 54 2.91 10.46 5.09
N GLU A 55 2.62 9.73 6.15
CA GLU A 55 3.48 9.70 7.34
C GLU A 55 4.86 9.07 7.09
N LEU A 56 4.96 8.12 6.15
CA LEU A 56 6.20 7.43 5.79
C LEU A 56 6.98 8.17 4.69
N ALA A 57 6.32 9.02 3.91
CA ALA A 57 6.90 9.78 2.80
C ALA A 57 7.74 10.96 3.30
N VAL A 58 8.95 10.67 3.79
CA VAL A 58 9.89 11.67 4.29
C VAL A 58 10.84 12.19 3.22
N GLN A 59 10.89 11.56 2.05
CA GLN A 59 11.71 11.93 0.90
C GLN A 59 10.83 12.55 -0.18
N GLU A 60 11.36 13.49 -0.95
CA GLU A 60 10.63 14.17 -2.03
C GLU A 60 10.26 13.23 -3.19
N ASP A 61 11.02 12.15 -3.35
CA ASP A 61 10.80 11.11 -4.37
C ASP A 61 9.97 9.91 -3.87
N ALA A 62 9.44 9.98 -2.64
CA ALA A 62 8.52 8.97 -2.15
C ALA A 62 7.23 8.96 -2.99
N LEU A 63 6.75 7.75 -3.30
CA LEU A 63 5.50 7.58 -4.02
C LEU A 63 4.31 7.88 -3.10
N ASP A 64 3.33 8.57 -3.63
CA ASP A 64 2.00 8.72 -3.04
C ASP A 64 1.15 7.45 -3.24
N LEU A 65 -0.10 7.48 -2.81
CA LEU A 65 -1.00 6.34 -2.90
C LEU A 65 -1.24 5.89 -4.34
N GLU A 66 -1.41 6.82 -5.28
CA GLU A 66 -1.60 6.51 -6.71
C GLU A 66 -0.33 5.92 -7.32
N GLY A 67 0.81 6.50 -7.02
CA GLY A 67 2.12 6.01 -7.44
C GLY A 67 2.39 4.61 -6.92
N ILE A 68 2.04 4.32 -5.66
CA ILE A 68 2.16 2.98 -5.06
C ILE A 68 1.22 1.99 -5.75
N ASP A 69 -0.02 2.39 -6.05
CA ASP A 69 -0.97 1.53 -6.76
C ASP A 69 -0.48 1.15 -8.16
N GLY A 70 0.02 2.13 -8.90
CA GLY A 70 0.65 1.91 -10.20
C GLY A 70 1.92 1.05 -10.12
N PHE A 71 2.75 1.28 -9.12
CA PHE A 71 3.96 0.51 -8.86
C PHE A 71 3.65 -0.96 -8.56
N LEU A 72 2.68 -1.24 -7.68
CA LEU A 72 2.21 -2.60 -7.39
C LEU A 72 1.68 -3.29 -8.65
N THR A 73 0.90 -2.58 -9.46
CA THR A 73 0.40 -3.10 -10.74
C THR A 73 1.57 -3.50 -11.66
N GLY A 74 2.58 -2.65 -11.76
CA GLY A 74 3.79 -2.94 -12.53
C GLY A 74 4.55 -4.17 -12.00
N LEU A 75 4.70 -4.31 -10.69
CA LEU A 75 5.34 -5.48 -10.07
C LEU A 75 4.59 -6.79 -10.36
N ILE A 76 3.25 -6.75 -10.30
CA ILE A 76 2.40 -7.92 -10.55
C ILE A 76 2.45 -8.34 -12.02
N CYS A 77 2.55 -7.39 -12.94
CA CYS A 77 2.77 -7.68 -14.36
C CYS A 77 4.18 -8.20 -14.67
N GLY A 78 5.11 -8.06 -13.74
CA GLY A 78 6.50 -8.47 -13.91
C GLY A 78 6.68 -10.00 -13.87
N PRO A 79 7.79 -10.51 -14.42
CA PRO A 79 8.04 -11.96 -14.49
C PRO A 79 8.53 -12.56 -13.17
N VAL A 80 8.82 -11.74 -12.15
CA VAL A 80 9.43 -12.16 -10.89
C VAL A 80 8.64 -11.62 -9.71
N ASN A 81 8.31 -12.50 -8.77
CA ASN A 81 7.74 -12.09 -7.50
C ASN A 81 8.81 -11.45 -6.61
N ILE A 82 8.60 -10.19 -6.22
CA ILE A 82 9.49 -9.44 -5.34
C ILE A 82 8.85 -9.36 -3.96
N ALA A 83 9.62 -9.64 -2.92
CA ALA A 83 9.10 -9.58 -1.56
C ALA A 83 8.89 -8.14 -1.09
N LEU A 84 7.87 -7.92 -0.24
CA LEU A 84 7.51 -6.59 0.27
C LEU A 84 8.72 -5.80 0.80
N HIS A 85 9.59 -6.42 1.56
CA HIS A 85 10.75 -5.76 2.17
C HIS A 85 11.80 -5.28 1.16
N ASP A 86 11.82 -5.88 -0.05
CA ASP A 86 12.79 -5.51 -1.09
C ASP A 86 12.33 -4.26 -1.84
N TYR A 87 11.03 -4.04 -2.00
CA TYR A 87 10.53 -2.88 -2.75
C TYR A 87 10.07 -1.70 -1.87
N LEU A 88 9.90 -1.88 -0.56
CA LEU A 88 9.59 -0.77 0.34
C LEU A 88 10.57 0.39 0.24
N PRO A 89 11.91 0.18 0.23
CA PRO A 89 12.85 1.27 0.06
C PRO A 89 12.73 2.00 -1.29
N VAL A 90 12.26 1.30 -2.33
CA VAL A 90 12.04 1.89 -3.65
C VAL A 90 10.81 2.79 -3.65
N MET A 91 9.73 2.37 -2.96
CA MET A 91 8.50 3.17 -2.85
C MET A 91 8.70 4.47 -2.07
N PHE A 92 9.55 4.47 -1.06
CA PHE A 92 9.75 5.60 -0.16
C PHE A 92 11.09 6.33 -0.32
N GLY A 93 11.90 5.98 -1.33
CA GLY A 93 13.25 6.53 -1.51
C GLY A 93 14.24 6.13 -0.41
N THR A 94 13.75 5.53 0.67
CA THR A 94 14.52 5.04 1.82
C THR A 94 13.76 3.92 2.53
N THR A 95 14.42 3.22 3.45
CA THR A 95 13.73 2.24 4.30
C THR A 95 12.77 2.98 5.24
N PRO A 96 11.44 2.76 5.12
CA PRO A 96 10.47 3.48 5.94
C PRO A 96 10.56 3.07 7.41
N ILE A 97 10.34 4.04 8.30
CA ILE A 97 10.34 3.84 9.76
C ILE A 97 8.92 3.94 10.26
N PHE A 98 8.33 2.81 10.63
CA PHE A 98 7.00 2.75 11.20
C PHE A 98 6.99 3.20 12.66
N LYS A 99 5.97 3.95 13.06
CA LYS A 99 5.80 4.46 14.44
C LYS A 99 5.56 3.33 15.44
N SER A 100 4.97 2.23 14.99
CA SER A 100 4.65 1.07 15.81
C SER A 100 4.51 -0.20 14.98
N GLN A 101 4.60 -1.35 15.63
CA GLN A 101 4.30 -2.64 15.04
C GLN A 101 2.86 -2.69 14.48
N ALA A 102 1.90 -2.12 15.21
CA ALA A 102 0.50 -2.07 14.77
C ALA A 102 0.34 -1.28 13.46
N GLN A 103 1.04 -0.15 13.30
CA GLN A 103 1.02 0.61 12.04
C GLN A 103 1.58 -0.22 10.88
N PHE A 104 2.69 -0.92 11.09
CA PHE A 104 3.26 -1.82 10.08
C PHE A 104 2.30 -2.96 9.70
N GLU A 105 1.62 -3.55 10.67
CA GLU A 105 0.64 -4.63 10.43
C GLU A 105 -0.54 -4.13 9.60
N VAL A 106 -1.11 -2.99 9.95
CA VAL A 106 -2.21 -2.36 9.19
C VAL A 106 -1.76 -2.04 7.76
N PHE A 107 -0.64 -1.34 7.61
CA PHE A 107 -0.07 -1.01 6.31
C PHE A 107 0.15 -2.26 5.45
N SER A 108 0.84 -3.26 5.98
CA SER A 108 1.14 -4.49 5.27
C SER A 108 -0.12 -5.26 4.87
N HIS A 109 -1.10 -5.33 5.77
CA HIS A 109 -2.38 -5.99 5.50
C HIS A 109 -3.15 -5.32 4.36
N LEU A 110 -3.27 -3.98 4.38
CA LEU A 110 -3.98 -3.23 3.34
C LEU A 110 -3.25 -3.32 2.00
N LEU A 111 -1.92 -3.21 2.00
CA LEU A 111 -1.10 -3.30 0.80
C LEU A 111 -1.18 -4.70 0.16
N VAL A 112 -1.05 -5.76 0.94
CA VAL A 112 -1.18 -7.15 0.44
C VAL A 112 -2.58 -7.41 -0.10
N ARG A 113 -3.61 -6.90 0.58
CA ARG A 113 -5.00 -7.05 0.14
C ARG A 113 -5.23 -6.33 -1.20
N ARG A 114 -4.69 -5.11 -1.37
CA ARG A 114 -4.72 -4.39 -2.64
C ARG A 114 -3.98 -5.15 -3.74
N SER A 115 -2.77 -5.65 -3.48
CA SER A 115 -1.99 -6.44 -4.43
C SER A 115 -2.76 -7.66 -4.93
N ARG A 116 -3.41 -8.41 -4.03
CA ARG A 116 -4.25 -9.56 -4.39
C ARG A 116 -5.47 -9.19 -5.23
N MET A 117 -6.02 -7.99 -5.03
CA MET A 117 -7.10 -7.48 -5.88
C MET A 117 -6.61 -7.19 -7.29
N ILE A 118 -5.48 -6.48 -7.41
CA ILE A 118 -4.85 -6.18 -8.71
C ILE A 118 -4.56 -7.49 -9.44
N GLU A 119 -3.92 -8.45 -8.77
CA GLU A 119 -3.59 -9.76 -9.35
C GLU A 119 -4.83 -10.47 -9.89
N ARG A 120 -5.92 -10.51 -9.13
CA ARG A 120 -7.17 -11.13 -9.56
C ARG A 120 -7.82 -10.40 -10.73
N ALA A 121 -7.83 -9.08 -10.70
CA ALA A 121 -8.40 -8.27 -11.79
C ALA A 121 -7.61 -8.49 -13.10
N LEU A 122 -6.29 -8.49 -13.03
CA LEU A 122 -5.42 -8.75 -14.19
C LEU A 122 -5.53 -10.19 -14.72
N ALA A 123 -5.79 -11.16 -13.85
CA ALA A 123 -6.00 -12.56 -14.24
C ALA A 123 -7.41 -12.83 -14.82
N THR A 124 -8.35 -11.90 -14.68
CA THR A 124 -9.73 -12.07 -15.12
C THR A 124 -9.91 -11.49 -16.53
N PRO A 125 -10.26 -12.29 -17.55
CA PRO A 125 -10.57 -11.76 -18.86
C PRO A 125 -11.81 -10.86 -18.79
N VAL A 126 -11.68 -9.63 -19.25
CA VAL A 126 -12.77 -8.67 -19.37
C VAL A 126 -12.81 -8.15 -20.82
N GLU A 127 -14.01 -8.04 -21.38
CA GLU A 127 -14.21 -7.53 -22.75
C GLU A 127 -14.57 -6.04 -22.75
N ASP A 128 -15.04 -5.52 -21.61
CA ASP A 128 -15.47 -4.13 -21.44
C ASP A 128 -14.81 -3.54 -20.17
N LEU A 129 -14.34 -2.32 -20.27
CA LEU A 129 -13.77 -1.57 -19.14
C LEU A 129 -14.80 -1.24 -18.05
N ASN A 130 -16.10 -1.28 -18.38
CA ASN A 130 -17.18 -1.12 -17.40
C ASN A 130 -17.53 -2.44 -16.66
N ASP A 131 -16.85 -3.55 -16.99
CA ASP A 131 -17.03 -4.79 -16.24
C ASP A 131 -16.59 -4.56 -14.77
N PRO A 132 -17.43 -4.88 -13.77
CA PRO A 132 -17.07 -4.68 -12.37
C PRO A 132 -15.86 -5.51 -11.91
N ARG A 133 -15.41 -6.46 -12.73
CA ARG A 133 -14.20 -7.26 -12.48
C ARG A 133 -12.94 -6.63 -13.09
N ALA A 134 -13.09 -5.59 -13.92
CA ALA A 134 -11.96 -4.86 -14.46
C ALA A 134 -11.14 -4.23 -13.34
N LEU A 135 -9.85 -4.07 -13.59
CA LEU A 135 -8.98 -3.34 -12.66
C LEU A 135 -9.39 -1.86 -12.63
N VAL A 136 -9.80 -1.41 -11.45
CA VAL A 136 -10.02 0.02 -11.18
C VAL A 136 -8.81 0.52 -10.41
N PRO A 137 -7.98 1.42 -10.98
CA PRO A 137 -6.87 2.04 -10.27
C PRO A 137 -7.39 2.96 -9.16
N ILE A 138 -6.57 3.15 -8.12
CA ILE A 138 -6.83 4.20 -7.14
C ILE A 138 -6.37 5.52 -7.78
N LEU A 139 -7.30 6.46 -7.91
CA LEU A 139 -7.03 7.80 -8.44
C LEU A 139 -7.49 8.82 -7.40
N LEU A 140 -6.67 9.84 -7.15
CA LEU A 140 -7.06 10.99 -6.35
C LEU A 140 -8.06 11.84 -7.16
N ASP A 141 -9.09 12.33 -6.49
CA ASP A 141 -10.06 13.21 -7.10
C ASP A 141 -9.44 14.59 -7.32
N VAL A 142 -8.94 14.82 -8.54
CA VAL A 142 -8.40 16.13 -8.96
C VAL A 142 -9.50 17.16 -9.30
N GLU A 143 -10.76 16.74 -9.42
CA GLU A 143 -11.85 17.68 -9.76
C GLU A 143 -12.06 18.71 -8.63
N GLY A 144 -11.89 18.30 -7.38
CA GLY A 144 -11.92 19.22 -6.23
C GLY A 144 -10.78 20.25 -6.23
N LEU A 145 -9.62 19.90 -6.76
CA LEU A 145 -8.47 20.81 -6.87
C LEU A 145 -8.64 21.80 -8.02
N SER A 146 -9.26 21.40 -9.14
CA SER A 146 -9.58 22.28 -10.27
C SER A 146 -10.55 23.41 -9.86
N GLN A 147 -11.57 23.09 -9.09
CA GLN A 147 -12.54 24.10 -8.60
C GLN A 147 -11.91 25.09 -7.61
N ALA A 148 -10.94 24.65 -6.82
CA ALA A 148 -10.22 25.53 -5.91
C ALA A 148 -9.26 26.49 -6.64
N ALA A 149 -8.69 26.08 -7.77
CA ALA A 149 -7.82 26.91 -8.61
C ALA A 149 -8.62 28.01 -9.32
N ASP A 150 -9.80 27.69 -9.86
CA ASP A 150 -10.69 28.66 -10.55
C ASP A 150 -11.28 29.68 -9.59
N ALA A 151 -11.46 29.32 -8.31
CA ALA A 151 -11.99 30.24 -7.29
C ALA A 151 -10.98 31.34 -6.87
N ASN A 152 -9.72 31.22 -7.22
CA ASN A 152 -8.64 32.11 -6.82
C ASN A 152 -8.14 33.02 -7.98
N GLU A 153 -8.78 32.97 -9.15
CA GLU A 153 -8.46 33.86 -10.25
C GLU A 153 -9.14 35.22 -10.02
N PRO A 154 -8.39 36.36 -9.90
CA PRO A 154 -8.98 37.67 -9.75
C PRO A 154 -9.74 38.04 -11.01
N PRO A 155 -10.90 38.72 -10.91
CA PRO A 155 -11.72 39.07 -12.07
C PRO A 155 -10.89 39.85 -13.09
N ALA A 156 -10.78 39.28 -14.30
CA ALA A 156 -10.14 39.95 -15.42
C ALA A 156 -10.90 41.20 -15.79
N GLY A 157 -10.36 42.36 -15.46
CA GLY A 157 -10.89 43.64 -15.91
C GLY A 157 -10.96 44.72 -14.86
N ALA A 158 -9.80 45.22 -14.42
CA ALA A 158 -9.70 46.56 -13.80
C ALA A 158 -8.45 47.24 -14.39
N TYR A 159 -8.64 47.85 -15.55
CA TYR A 159 -7.78 48.90 -16.06
C TYR A 159 -8.61 50.18 -16.23
#